data_56926d2b872b051959d93a4ea6b10d31
#
_entry.id   56926d2b872b051959d93a4ea6b10d31
#
_cell.length_a   1.000
_cell.length_b   1.000
_cell.length_c   1.000
_cell.angle_alpha   90.00
_cell.angle_beta   90.00
_cell.angle_gamma   90.00
#
_symmetry.space_group_name_H-M   'P 1'
#
loop_
_entity.id
_entity.type
_entity.pdbx_description
1 polymer ?
#
loop_
_entity_poly.entity_id
_entity_poly.type
_entity_poly.pdbx_seq_one_letter_code
_entity_poly.pdbx_strand_id
1 'polypeptide(L)'
;MQVEHPVTEEVTGIDLVREMFRIADGEALGYDDPAPRGHSIEFRINAEDPGRGFLPAPGTVTTWRPPAGPGVRLDAGVTVGSVIGPAWDSLLGKLIVTGATRRQALQRAARALAEFEADGLATALPFHRAVITEPAFAPELHGEQGPFTVHTRWIETEFGNDIAPWSADGADGAVTDGPGRQTVVVEVDGKRLEVTLPAGLAAGAAAPPASGAQPRRQRAPRQAGGAAATGDVLAAPMQGTVIKVAVSEGQQVAAGDLILVLEAMKMEQPVNAHKAGTVAGLTAQAGATITSGAAICEIKD
;
A
#
# COMPACT_ATOMS: atom_id res chain seq x y z
N MET A 1 -21.11 9.03 -13.66
CA MET A 1 -19.77 9.63 -13.39
C MET A 1 -18.88 8.55 -12.87
N GLN A 2 -17.62 8.51 -13.28
CA GLN A 2 -16.63 7.52 -12.83
C GLN A 2 -15.63 8.15 -11.86
N VAL A 3 -14.85 7.30 -11.17
CA VAL A 3 -13.96 7.72 -10.06
C VAL A 3 -12.92 8.73 -10.52
N GLU A 4 -12.37 8.58 -11.74
CA GLU A 4 -11.27 9.34 -12.32
C GLU A 4 -11.65 10.75 -12.82
N HIS A 5 -12.91 11.10 -12.87
CA HIS A 5 -13.37 12.38 -13.45
C HIS A 5 -13.13 13.66 -12.65
N PRO A 6 -12.59 13.65 -11.42
CA PRO A 6 -12.01 14.86 -10.85
C PRO A 6 -10.94 15.51 -11.73
N VAL A 7 -10.18 14.74 -12.53
CA VAL A 7 -9.24 15.35 -13.51
C VAL A 7 -9.96 16.21 -14.56
N THR A 8 -11.17 15.79 -14.96
CA THR A 8 -12.02 16.55 -15.88
C THR A 8 -12.47 17.86 -15.23
N GLU A 9 -12.91 17.82 -13.99
CA GLU A 9 -13.29 19.02 -13.22
C GLU A 9 -12.14 20.01 -13.12
N GLU A 10 -10.92 19.52 -12.82
CA GLU A 10 -9.73 20.37 -12.69
C GLU A 10 -9.33 21.06 -14.00
N VAL A 11 -9.43 20.38 -15.14
CA VAL A 11 -9.01 20.96 -16.42
C VAL A 11 -10.11 21.74 -17.13
N THR A 12 -11.39 21.56 -16.76
CA THR A 12 -12.52 22.26 -17.39
C THR A 12 -13.14 23.33 -16.50
N GLY A 13 -13.02 23.18 -15.18
CA GLY A 13 -13.71 24.01 -14.19
C GLY A 13 -15.20 23.68 -14.05
N ILE A 14 -15.66 22.53 -14.58
CA ILE A 14 -17.05 22.08 -14.50
C ILE A 14 -17.24 21.19 -13.29
N ASP A 15 -18.24 21.47 -12.46
CA ASP A 15 -18.69 20.59 -11.39
C ASP A 15 -19.62 19.52 -12.00
N LEU A 16 -19.07 18.33 -12.22
CA LEU A 16 -19.79 17.25 -12.89
C LEU A 16 -20.98 16.74 -12.08
N VAL A 17 -20.91 16.76 -10.74
CA VAL A 17 -22.02 16.33 -9.89
C VAL A 17 -23.17 17.31 -9.99
N ARG A 18 -22.88 18.59 -10.00
CA ARG A 18 -23.89 19.65 -10.23
C ARG A 18 -24.56 19.49 -11.59
N GLU A 19 -23.77 19.27 -12.64
CA GLU A 19 -24.33 19.06 -13.98
C GLU A 19 -25.21 17.79 -14.05
N MET A 20 -24.85 16.73 -13.35
CA MET A 20 -25.70 15.54 -13.25
C MET A 20 -27.08 15.87 -12.64
N PHE A 21 -27.14 16.68 -11.58
CA PHE A 21 -28.39 17.11 -10.97
C PHE A 21 -29.21 17.99 -11.92
N ARG A 22 -28.57 18.95 -12.60
CA ARG A 22 -29.23 19.81 -13.58
C ARG A 22 -29.88 19.00 -14.73
N ILE A 23 -29.13 18.04 -15.27
CA ILE A 23 -29.64 17.14 -16.31
C ILE A 23 -30.82 16.29 -15.78
N ALA A 24 -30.73 15.80 -14.53
CA ALA A 24 -31.82 15.04 -13.91
C ALA A 24 -33.09 15.90 -13.72
N ASP A 25 -32.94 17.22 -13.51
CA ASP A 25 -34.04 18.18 -13.44
C ASP A 25 -34.56 18.58 -14.84
N GLY A 26 -33.97 18.06 -15.92
CA GLY A 26 -34.38 18.31 -17.31
C GLY A 26 -33.75 19.53 -17.94
N GLU A 27 -32.73 20.13 -17.32
CA GLU A 27 -32.00 21.26 -17.90
C GLU A 27 -31.05 20.79 -19.02
N ALA A 28 -30.82 21.64 -20.01
CA ALA A 28 -29.75 21.48 -20.98
C ALA A 28 -28.41 21.94 -20.38
N LEU A 29 -27.29 21.45 -20.89
CA LEU A 29 -25.94 21.83 -20.40
C LEU A 29 -25.67 23.33 -20.49
N GLY A 30 -26.21 24.02 -21.50
CA GLY A 30 -26.09 25.46 -21.64
C GLY A 30 -24.70 26.00 -22.03
N TYR A 31 -23.79 25.12 -22.42
CA TYR A 31 -22.45 25.44 -22.91
C TYR A 31 -22.02 24.42 -23.98
N ASP A 32 -21.09 24.81 -24.83
CA ASP A 32 -20.44 23.94 -25.82
C ASP A 32 -19.35 23.07 -25.19
N ASP A 33 -18.70 22.23 -26.01
CA ASP A 33 -17.61 21.36 -25.56
C ASP A 33 -16.51 22.18 -24.86
N PRO A 34 -16.21 21.94 -23.59
CA PRO A 34 -15.24 22.70 -22.85
C PRO A 34 -13.81 22.41 -23.31
N ALA A 35 -13.04 23.46 -23.58
CA ALA A 35 -11.63 23.30 -23.85
C ALA A 35 -10.84 23.04 -22.57
N PRO A 36 -10.07 21.94 -22.48
CA PRO A 36 -9.27 21.66 -21.30
C PRO A 36 -8.14 22.70 -21.12
N ARG A 37 -7.88 23.09 -19.88
CA ARG A 37 -6.82 24.03 -19.50
C ARG A 37 -5.82 23.33 -18.59
N GLY A 38 -4.56 23.26 -19.05
CA GLY A 38 -3.51 22.59 -18.30
C GLY A 38 -3.57 21.06 -18.41
N HIS A 39 -3.10 20.38 -17.39
CA HIS A 39 -3.05 18.92 -17.30
C HIS A 39 -3.26 18.48 -15.87
N SER A 40 -4.06 17.45 -15.64
CA SER A 40 -4.34 16.90 -14.33
C SER A 40 -4.11 15.40 -14.30
N ILE A 41 -3.61 14.89 -13.17
CA ILE A 41 -3.35 13.48 -12.93
C ILE A 41 -4.01 13.10 -11.60
N GLU A 42 -4.79 12.03 -11.58
CA GLU A 42 -5.37 11.46 -10.37
C GLU A 42 -4.59 10.21 -9.93
N PHE A 43 -4.35 10.12 -8.63
CA PHE A 43 -3.77 8.97 -7.95
C PHE A 43 -4.80 8.42 -6.97
N ARG A 44 -5.23 7.19 -7.18
CA ARG A 44 -6.11 6.47 -6.26
C ARG A 44 -5.29 5.93 -5.09
N ILE A 45 -5.49 6.47 -3.92
CA ILE A 45 -4.82 5.99 -2.71
C ILE A 45 -5.66 4.84 -2.17
N ASN A 46 -5.31 3.63 -2.57
CA ASN A 46 -6.00 2.41 -2.21
C ASN A 46 -5.30 1.71 -1.04
N ALA A 47 -6.08 1.04 -0.18
CA ALA A 47 -5.60 0.12 0.85
C ALA A 47 -5.19 -1.23 0.20
N GLU A 48 -4.09 -1.23 -0.51
CA GLU A 48 -3.54 -2.35 -1.28
C GLU A 48 -2.03 -2.41 -1.11
N ASP A 49 -1.47 -3.61 -1.08
CA ASP A 49 -0.02 -3.84 -0.95
C ASP A 49 0.63 -4.11 -2.30
N PRO A 50 1.29 -3.12 -2.93
CA PRO A 50 1.96 -3.33 -4.21
C PRO A 50 3.09 -4.36 -4.14
N GLY A 51 3.76 -4.49 -2.99
CA GLY A 51 4.82 -5.50 -2.79
C GLY A 51 4.29 -6.92 -2.69
N ARG A 52 2.97 -7.10 -2.61
CA ARG A 52 2.27 -8.39 -2.62
C ARG A 52 1.30 -8.50 -3.79
N GLY A 53 1.61 -7.87 -4.93
CA GLY A 53 0.75 -7.93 -6.11
C GLY A 53 -0.58 -7.21 -5.94
N PHE A 54 -0.60 -6.09 -5.20
CA PHE A 54 -1.79 -5.28 -4.94
C PHE A 54 -2.90 -6.02 -4.15
N LEU A 55 -2.51 -6.96 -3.30
CA LEU A 55 -3.48 -7.59 -2.40
C LEU A 55 -4.16 -6.55 -1.50
N PRO A 56 -5.48 -6.67 -1.29
CA PRO A 56 -6.20 -5.83 -0.33
C PRO A 56 -5.58 -5.87 1.07
N ALA A 57 -5.47 -4.70 1.68
CA ALA A 57 -4.83 -4.52 2.98
C ALA A 57 -5.78 -3.88 3.99
N PRO A 58 -6.78 -4.61 4.52
CA PRO A 58 -7.65 -4.10 5.57
C PRO A 58 -6.84 -3.78 6.82
N GLY A 59 -7.22 -2.71 7.54
CA GLY A 59 -6.49 -2.28 8.72
C GLY A 59 -7.03 -0.97 9.29
N THR A 60 -6.31 -0.40 10.26
CA THR A 60 -6.66 0.88 10.87
C THR A 60 -5.66 1.94 10.42
N VAL A 61 -6.16 3.06 9.90
CA VAL A 61 -5.34 4.21 9.52
C VAL A 61 -4.74 4.84 10.79
N THR A 62 -3.44 4.74 10.99
CA THR A 62 -2.74 5.32 12.14
C THR A 62 -2.11 6.68 11.81
N THR A 63 -1.77 6.89 10.54
CA THR A 63 -1.25 8.16 10.04
C THR A 63 -2.00 8.54 8.76
N TRP A 64 -2.41 9.80 8.66
CA TRP A 64 -3.02 10.38 7.46
C TRP A 64 -2.63 11.84 7.36
N ARG A 65 -1.57 12.13 6.62
CA ARG A 65 -1.04 13.49 6.39
C ARG A 65 -0.97 13.75 4.88
N PRO A 66 -2.06 14.27 4.31
CA PRO A 66 -2.08 14.57 2.89
C PRO A 66 -1.20 15.77 2.56
N PRO A 67 -0.66 15.82 1.32
CA PRO A 67 0.05 16.98 0.82
C PRO A 67 -0.92 18.15 0.59
N ALA A 68 -0.36 19.36 0.54
CA ALA A 68 -1.12 20.57 0.25
C ALA A 68 -0.36 21.51 -0.71
N GLY A 69 -1.03 22.57 -1.13
CA GLY A 69 -0.44 23.62 -1.95
C GLY A 69 -1.08 23.79 -3.33
N PRO A 70 -0.59 24.71 -4.16
CA PRO A 70 -1.18 25.03 -5.46
C PRO A 70 -1.25 23.84 -6.41
N GLY A 71 -2.45 23.58 -6.95
CA GLY A 71 -2.69 22.46 -7.87
C GLY A 71 -2.71 21.09 -7.20
N VAL A 72 -2.91 21.02 -5.88
CA VAL A 72 -3.13 19.79 -5.13
C VAL A 72 -4.52 19.79 -4.55
N ARG A 73 -5.33 18.78 -4.93
CA ARG A 73 -6.66 18.51 -4.40
C ARG A 73 -6.67 17.09 -3.82
N LEU A 74 -7.32 16.92 -2.68
CA LEU A 74 -7.57 15.61 -2.09
C LEU A 74 -9.07 15.44 -1.83
N ASP A 75 -9.63 14.38 -2.39
CA ASP A 75 -10.98 13.90 -2.09
C ASP A 75 -10.83 12.60 -1.29
N ALA A 76 -11.07 12.63 0.02
CA ALA A 76 -10.84 11.48 0.89
C ALA A 76 -12.03 11.20 1.80
N GLY A 77 -12.25 9.92 2.09
CA GLY A 77 -13.28 9.43 3.01
C GLY A 77 -12.73 8.91 4.34
N VAL A 78 -11.45 9.13 4.64
CA VAL A 78 -10.77 8.56 5.81
C VAL A 78 -10.04 9.63 6.61
N THR A 79 -9.85 9.32 7.90
CA THR A 79 -9.04 10.10 8.84
C THR A 79 -8.23 9.13 9.72
N VAL A 80 -7.33 9.66 10.53
CA VAL A 80 -6.66 8.85 11.57
C VAL A 80 -7.71 8.18 12.47
N GLY A 81 -7.55 6.88 12.71
CA GLY A 81 -8.49 6.05 13.45
C GLY A 81 -9.58 5.38 12.59
N SER A 82 -9.70 5.71 11.30
CA SER A 82 -10.62 5.00 10.40
C SER A 82 -10.23 3.53 10.27
N VAL A 83 -11.21 2.64 10.41
CA VAL A 83 -11.03 1.19 10.24
C VAL A 83 -11.52 0.78 8.86
N ILE A 84 -10.62 0.25 8.05
CA ILE A 84 -10.90 -0.24 6.70
C ILE A 84 -11.13 -1.74 6.77
N GLY A 85 -12.38 -2.13 6.56
CA GLY A 85 -12.78 -3.54 6.62
C GLY A 85 -12.74 -4.20 5.22
N PRO A 86 -12.69 -5.55 5.17
CA PRO A 86 -12.62 -6.29 3.91
C PRO A 86 -13.92 -6.26 3.08
N ALA A 87 -15.04 -5.79 3.67
CA ALA A 87 -16.34 -5.70 2.99
C ALA A 87 -16.51 -4.43 2.13
N TRP A 88 -15.60 -3.47 2.27
CA TRP A 88 -15.66 -2.19 1.55
C TRP A 88 -14.65 -2.16 0.40
N ASP A 89 -14.79 -1.16 -0.47
CA ASP A 89 -13.79 -0.86 -1.49
C ASP A 89 -12.47 -0.44 -0.84
N SER A 90 -11.35 -0.70 -1.51
CA SER A 90 -10.00 -0.36 -1.03
C SER A 90 -9.69 1.14 -1.11
N LEU A 91 -10.50 1.95 -1.80
CA LEU A 91 -10.24 3.37 -2.04
C LEU A 91 -10.34 4.20 -0.76
N LEU A 92 -9.23 4.76 -0.31
CA LEU A 92 -9.13 5.66 0.84
C LEU A 92 -9.33 7.12 0.44
N GLY A 93 -8.79 7.50 -0.70
CA GLY A 93 -8.87 8.85 -1.23
C GLY A 93 -8.30 8.97 -2.63
N LYS A 94 -8.55 10.11 -3.25
CA LYS A 94 -8.04 10.49 -4.57
C LYS A 94 -7.18 11.73 -4.42
N LEU A 95 -5.92 11.62 -4.78
CA LEU A 95 -5.02 12.76 -4.89
C LEU A 95 -5.03 13.24 -6.34
N ILE A 96 -5.48 14.46 -6.59
CA ILE A 96 -5.55 15.05 -7.92
C ILE A 96 -4.52 16.18 -7.98
N VAL A 97 -3.63 16.12 -8.96
CA VAL A 97 -2.55 17.09 -9.11
C VAL A 97 -2.60 17.75 -10.49
N THR A 98 -2.70 19.08 -10.49
CA THR A 98 -2.91 19.90 -11.69
C THR A 98 -1.73 20.83 -11.93
N GLY A 99 -1.32 20.95 -13.19
CA GLY A 99 -0.29 21.87 -13.67
C GLY A 99 -0.69 22.55 -14.98
N ALA A 100 -0.01 23.63 -15.36
CA ALA A 100 -0.23 24.28 -16.64
C ALA A 100 0.18 23.40 -17.84
N THR A 101 1.08 22.44 -17.61
CA THR A 101 1.54 21.44 -18.58
C THR A 101 1.66 20.08 -17.90
N ARG A 102 1.71 18.99 -18.69
CA ARG A 102 1.93 17.64 -18.16
C ARG A 102 3.23 17.54 -17.35
N ARG A 103 4.31 18.11 -17.84
CA ARG A 103 5.59 18.19 -17.09
C ARG A 103 5.40 18.83 -15.71
N GLN A 104 4.68 19.96 -15.64
CA GLN A 104 4.45 20.65 -14.36
C GLN A 104 3.55 19.81 -13.43
N ALA A 105 2.51 19.15 -13.97
CA ALA A 105 1.67 18.24 -13.20
C ALA A 105 2.49 17.07 -12.64
N LEU A 106 3.37 16.45 -13.43
CA LEU A 106 4.27 15.38 -13.00
C LEU A 106 5.24 15.84 -11.89
N GLN A 107 5.87 17.01 -12.04
CA GLN A 107 6.77 17.56 -11.02
C GLN A 107 6.05 17.82 -9.69
N ARG A 108 4.85 18.39 -9.76
CA ARG A 108 4.00 18.63 -8.58
C ARG A 108 3.55 17.30 -7.96
N ALA A 109 3.18 16.33 -8.77
CA ALA A 109 2.75 15.01 -8.31
C ALA A 109 3.89 14.27 -7.59
N ALA A 110 5.10 14.30 -8.14
CA ALA A 110 6.27 13.70 -7.49
C ALA A 110 6.52 14.30 -6.08
N ARG A 111 6.42 15.65 -5.95
CA ARG A 111 6.51 16.32 -4.66
C ARG A 111 5.34 15.93 -3.74
N ALA A 112 4.11 16.01 -4.22
CA ALA A 112 2.92 15.72 -3.43
C ALA A 112 2.92 14.27 -2.92
N LEU A 113 3.27 13.30 -3.77
CA LEU A 113 3.38 11.89 -3.38
C LEU A 113 4.52 11.65 -2.37
N ALA A 114 5.63 12.39 -2.46
CA ALA A 114 6.72 12.32 -1.48
C ALA A 114 6.31 12.85 -0.11
N GLU A 115 5.48 13.91 -0.06
CA GLU A 115 4.97 14.51 1.17
C GLU A 115 3.80 13.74 1.79
N PHE A 116 3.10 12.92 1.02
CA PHE A 116 1.93 12.19 1.52
C PHE A 116 2.36 11.08 2.48
N GLU A 117 1.89 11.14 3.72
CA GLU A 117 2.09 10.08 4.71
C GLU A 117 0.75 9.40 5.02
N ALA A 118 0.69 8.08 4.81
CA ALA A 118 -0.42 7.23 5.22
C ALA A 118 0.16 5.94 5.80
N ASP A 119 -0.30 5.54 6.99
CA ASP A 119 0.26 4.40 7.71
C ASP A 119 -0.79 3.66 8.54
N GLY A 120 -0.41 2.48 9.08
CA GLY A 120 -1.28 1.56 9.79
C GLY A 120 -1.85 0.44 8.93
N LEU A 121 -1.72 0.58 7.60
CA LEU A 121 -2.07 -0.44 6.60
C LEU A 121 -1.26 -0.19 5.32
N ALA A 122 -1.11 -1.22 4.47
CA ALA A 122 -0.48 -1.03 3.17
C ALA A 122 -1.33 -0.11 2.28
N THR A 123 -0.65 0.72 1.49
CA THR A 123 -1.31 1.59 0.50
C THR A 123 -0.59 1.54 -0.84
N ALA A 124 -1.28 1.95 -1.92
CA ALA A 124 -0.70 2.09 -3.24
C ALA A 124 0.32 3.25 -3.38
N LEU A 125 0.57 4.04 -2.32
CA LEU A 125 1.52 5.17 -2.36
C LEU A 125 2.93 4.81 -2.85
N PRO A 126 3.58 3.70 -2.41
CA PRO A 126 4.89 3.32 -2.92
C PRO A 126 4.89 3.08 -4.44
N PHE A 127 3.84 2.46 -4.96
CA PHE A 127 3.66 2.26 -6.40
C PHE A 127 3.54 3.59 -7.15
N HIS A 128 2.71 4.51 -6.67
CA HIS A 128 2.57 5.83 -7.30
C HIS A 128 3.88 6.62 -7.30
N ARG A 129 4.68 6.51 -6.23
CA ARG A 129 6.01 7.13 -6.15
C ARG A 129 6.98 6.54 -7.18
N ALA A 130 6.93 5.25 -7.43
CA ALA A 130 7.74 4.60 -8.44
C ALA A 130 7.30 5.02 -9.86
N VAL A 131 6.01 4.88 -10.16
CA VAL A 131 5.46 5.15 -11.50
C VAL A 131 5.63 6.61 -11.92
N ILE A 132 5.48 7.58 -11.00
CA ILE A 132 5.56 9.01 -11.36
C ILE A 132 6.92 9.42 -11.90
N THR A 133 7.95 8.63 -11.64
CA THR A 133 9.32 8.86 -12.14
C THR A 133 9.73 7.87 -13.22
N GLU A 134 8.87 6.91 -13.57
CA GLU A 134 9.15 5.90 -14.60
C GLU A 134 9.22 6.54 -15.99
N PRO A 135 10.29 6.33 -16.78
CA PRO A 135 10.42 6.94 -18.11
C PRO A 135 9.25 6.64 -19.04
N ALA A 136 8.70 5.42 -19.00
CA ALA A 136 7.55 5.04 -19.82
C ALA A 136 6.29 5.88 -19.48
N PHE A 137 6.10 6.24 -18.19
CA PHE A 137 4.98 7.05 -17.74
C PHE A 137 5.26 8.56 -17.81
N ALA A 138 6.48 8.98 -17.52
CA ALA A 138 6.88 10.39 -17.38
C ALA A 138 8.08 10.76 -18.27
N PRO A 139 8.06 10.50 -19.59
CA PRO A 139 9.18 10.78 -20.49
C PRO A 139 9.62 12.24 -20.45
N GLU A 140 8.68 13.16 -20.18
CA GLU A 140 8.99 14.61 -20.10
C GLU A 140 9.94 14.95 -18.95
N LEU A 141 9.98 14.18 -17.86
CA LEU A 141 10.90 14.39 -16.76
C LEU A 141 12.32 13.96 -17.12
N HIS A 142 12.47 13.06 -18.11
CA HIS A 142 13.74 12.53 -18.58
C HIS A 142 14.28 13.25 -19.84
N GLY A 143 13.58 14.31 -20.28
CA GLY A 143 13.97 15.05 -21.48
C GLY A 143 13.60 14.34 -22.80
N GLU A 144 12.85 13.27 -22.72
CA GLU A 144 12.39 12.52 -23.89
C GLU A 144 11.16 13.15 -24.49
N GLN A 145 11.08 13.14 -25.83
CA GLN A 145 9.93 13.55 -26.62
C GLN A 145 9.53 12.34 -27.47
N GLY A 146 8.77 11.45 -26.89
CA GLY A 146 8.28 10.25 -27.55
C GLY A 146 6.78 10.05 -27.34
N PRO A 147 6.16 9.12 -28.07
CA PRO A 147 4.80 8.73 -27.79
C PRO A 147 4.72 8.08 -26.40
N PHE A 148 3.61 8.32 -25.73
CA PHE A 148 3.29 7.66 -24.47
C PHE A 148 3.12 6.15 -24.72
N THR A 149 3.89 5.32 -24.01
CA THR A 149 3.96 3.87 -24.26
C THR A 149 3.19 3.04 -23.24
N VAL A 150 2.77 3.63 -22.11
CA VAL A 150 1.99 2.93 -21.10
C VAL A 150 0.61 2.52 -21.64
N HIS A 151 0.26 1.26 -21.49
CA HIS A 151 -1.00 0.67 -21.94
C HIS A 151 -1.68 -0.12 -20.81
N THR A 152 -2.90 -0.60 -21.01
CA THR A 152 -3.75 -1.22 -19.97
C THR A 152 -3.07 -2.36 -19.20
N ARG A 153 -2.18 -3.13 -19.83
CA ARG A 153 -1.47 -4.24 -19.20
C ARG A 153 -0.02 -3.93 -18.84
N TRP A 154 0.40 -2.68 -18.99
CA TRP A 154 1.79 -2.28 -18.78
C TRP A 154 2.33 -2.66 -17.40
N ILE A 155 1.52 -2.49 -16.34
CA ILE A 155 1.90 -2.86 -14.96
C ILE A 155 2.22 -4.36 -14.83
N GLU A 156 1.48 -5.20 -15.55
CA GLU A 156 1.62 -6.65 -15.49
C GLU A 156 2.77 -7.19 -16.36
N THR A 157 3.07 -6.48 -17.47
CA THR A 157 3.95 -7.01 -18.52
C THR A 157 5.30 -6.32 -18.61
N GLU A 158 5.43 -5.08 -18.16
CA GLU A 158 6.61 -4.25 -18.39
C GLU A 158 7.13 -3.54 -17.14
N PHE A 159 6.25 -3.22 -16.17
CA PHE A 159 6.67 -2.57 -14.95
C PHE A 159 7.42 -3.56 -14.04
N GLY A 160 8.70 -3.24 -13.76
CA GLY A 160 9.51 -4.00 -12.78
C GLY A 160 9.08 -3.65 -11.35
N ASN A 161 8.25 -4.49 -10.73
CA ASN A 161 7.78 -4.25 -9.38
C ASN A 161 8.77 -4.76 -8.33
N ASP A 162 9.75 -3.93 -7.95
CA ASP A 162 10.71 -4.21 -6.87
C ASP A 162 10.27 -3.65 -5.51
N ILE A 163 8.99 -3.28 -5.37
CA ILE A 163 8.45 -2.70 -4.14
C ILE A 163 8.39 -3.79 -3.05
N ALA A 164 9.00 -3.51 -1.90
CA ALA A 164 8.95 -4.42 -0.77
C ALA A 164 7.52 -4.51 -0.19
N PRO A 165 7.08 -5.70 0.25
CA PRO A 165 5.84 -5.84 0.98
C PRO A 165 5.80 -4.94 2.22
N TRP A 166 4.65 -4.33 2.46
CA TRP A 166 4.44 -3.54 3.67
C TRP A 166 4.53 -4.41 4.93
N SER A 167 5.12 -3.88 6.00
CA SER A 167 5.15 -4.51 7.33
C SER A 167 4.86 -3.47 8.40
N ALA A 168 4.10 -3.87 9.42
CA ALA A 168 3.79 -3.00 10.57
C ALA A 168 5.06 -2.57 11.33
N ASP A 169 6.10 -3.41 11.32
CA ASP A 169 7.41 -3.10 11.92
C ASP A 169 8.23 -2.12 11.08
N GLY A 170 7.89 -1.93 9.81
CA GLY A 170 8.49 -0.95 8.91
C GLY A 170 7.83 0.44 8.99
N ALA A 171 6.72 0.57 9.73
CA ALA A 171 6.15 1.86 10.08
C ALA A 171 7.02 2.64 11.09
N ASP A 172 7.95 1.96 11.77
CA ASP A 172 9.18 2.54 12.29
C ASP A 172 10.23 2.67 11.15
N GLY A 173 9.71 3.04 9.95
CA GLY A 173 10.50 3.26 8.76
C GLY A 173 11.49 4.35 9.02
N ALA A 174 12.73 3.96 9.12
CA ALA A 174 13.90 4.79 8.98
C ALA A 174 13.68 6.27 9.41
N VAL A 175 13.21 6.48 10.63
CA VAL A 175 13.94 7.38 11.46
C VAL A 175 15.35 6.79 11.39
N THR A 176 16.16 7.29 10.47
CA THR A 176 17.62 7.17 10.58
C THR A 176 17.86 7.40 12.04
N ASP A 177 18.27 6.35 12.74
CA ASP A 177 18.61 6.40 14.14
C ASP A 177 19.44 7.67 14.31
N GLY A 178 18.76 8.76 14.61
CA GLY A 178 19.45 9.93 15.13
C GLY A 178 20.11 9.37 16.37
N PRO A 179 21.40 9.59 16.60
CA PRO A 179 22.30 8.80 17.42
C PRO A 179 21.55 8.22 18.62
N GLY A 180 21.51 6.88 18.71
CA GLY A 180 20.67 6.10 19.60
C GLY A 180 20.53 6.78 20.96
N ARG A 181 19.36 6.81 21.55
CA ARG A 181 19.16 7.44 22.86
C ARG A 181 19.84 6.60 23.92
N GLN A 182 20.72 7.23 24.72
CA GLN A 182 21.41 6.61 25.84
C GLN A 182 20.83 7.16 27.14
N THR A 183 20.39 6.29 28.02
CA THR A 183 19.95 6.69 29.38
C THR A 183 21.18 6.77 30.28
N VAL A 184 21.41 7.94 30.82
CA VAL A 184 22.50 8.24 31.75
C VAL A 184 21.89 8.57 33.12
N VAL A 185 22.45 7.97 34.15
CA VAL A 185 22.06 8.31 35.52
C VAL A 185 22.95 9.48 35.99
N VAL A 186 22.33 10.59 36.31
CA VAL A 186 23.00 11.79 36.85
C VAL A 186 22.50 12.06 38.26
N GLU A 187 23.43 12.61 39.09
CA GLU A 187 23.10 13.06 40.44
C GLU A 187 23.10 14.58 40.45
N VAL A 188 21.97 15.18 40.84
CA VAL A 188 21.81 16.64 40.97
C VAL A 188 21.32 16.93 42.41
N ASP A 189 22.07 17.69 43.15
CA ASP A 189 21.77 18.04 44.56
C ASP A 189 21.49 16.82 45.46
N GLY A 190 22.23 15.72 45.29
CA GLY A 190 22.07 14.49 46.03
C GLY A 190 20.85 13.64 45.61
N LYS A 191 20.16 14.03 44.54
CA LYS A 191 19.07 13.24 43.93
C LYS A 191 19.52 12.57 42.65
N ARG A 192 19.31 11.25 42.57
CA ARG A 192 19.61 10.44 41.41
C ARG A 192 18.47 10.55 40.40
N LEU A 193 18.81 11.00 39.17
CA LEU A 193 17.87 11.17 38.04
C LEU A 193 18.34 10.34 36.89
N GLU A 194 17.40 9.68 36.19
CA GLU A 194 17.64 9.02 34.89
C GLU A 194 17.30 10.01 33.78
N VAL A 195 18.30 10.36 32.96
CA VAL A 195 18.14 11.30 31.86
C VAL A 195 18.44 10.57 30.55
N THR A 196 17.47 10.56 29.63
CA THR A 196 17.66 9.99 28.29
C THR A 196 18.13 11.06 27.32
N LEU A 197 19.36 10.90 26.82
CA LEU A 197 20.03 11.83 25.90
C LEU A 197 20.25 11.17 24.53
N PRO A 198 20.30 11.95 23.42
CA PRO A 198 20.81 11.46 22.14
C PRO A 198 22.26 10.96 22.29
N ALA A 199 22.59 9.78 21.77
CA ALA A 199 23.88 9.10 21.96
C ALA A 199 25.13 9.92 21.55
N GLY A 200 24.98 11.00 20.83
CA GLY A 200 26.09 11.92 20.48
C GLY A 200 26.43 12.93 21.59
N LEU A 201 25.59 13.11 22.59
CA LEU A 201 25.81 14.10 23.69
C LEU A 201 26.57 13.53 24.91
N ALA A 202 26.70 12.20 25.00
CA ALA A 202 27.35 11.52 26.14
C ALA A 202 28.86 11.24 25.92
N ALA A 203 29.47 11.70 24.84
CA ALA A 203 30.86 11.39 24.45
C ALA A 203 31.97 12.08 25.29
N GLY A 204 31.62 12.63 26.48
CA GLY A 204 32.59 13.31 27.36
C GLY A 204 32.85 12.62 28.71
N ALA A 205 32.20 11.52 29.05
CA ALA A 205 32.43 10.82 30.31
C ALA A 205 33.20 9.51 30.07
N ALA A 206 34.40 9.42 30.57
CA ALA A 206 35.23 8.22 30.52
C ALA A 206 34.57 7.03 31.16
N ALA A 207 34.39 5.94 30.42
CA ALA A 207 33.85 4.67 30.90
C ALA A 207 34.95 3.89 31.66
N PRO A 208 34.62 3.23 32.79
CA PRO A 208 35.52 2.25 33.41
C PRO A 208 35.57 0.97 32.55
N PRO A 209 36.67 0.18 32.61
CA PRO A 209 36.85 -0.97 31.74
C PRO A 209 35.87 -2.08 32.05
N ALA A 210 35.14 -2.54 31.07
CA ALA A 210 34.21 -3.67 31.15
C ALA A 210 34.98 -4.99 31.17
N SER A 211 34.80 -5.73 32.27
CA SER A 211 35.22 -7.12 32.43
C SER A 211 34.35 -8.07 31.59
N GLY A 212 35.03 -8.87 30.82
CA GLY A 212 34.65 -10.09 30.12
C GLY A 212 33.16 -10.49 29.99
N ALA A 213 32.59 -10.28 28.83
CA ALA A 213 31.37 -10.95 28.40
C ALA A 213 31.68 -11.93 27.26
N GLN A 214 31.34 -13.21 27.50
CA GLN A 214 31.45 -14.30 26.51
C GLN A 214 30.64 -14.01 25.24
N PRO A 215 31.07 -14.47 24.06
CA PRO A 215 30.37 -14.23 22.81
C PRO A 215 29.01 -14.98 22.79
N ARG A 216 27.94 -14.23 22.79
CA ARG A 216 26.59 -14.74 22.51
C ARG A 216 26.56 -15.20 21.05
N ARG A 217 26.29 -16.49 20.82
CA ARG A 217 26.03 -17.05 19.51
C ARG A 217 24.97 -16.20 18.81
N GLN A 218 25.35 -15.59 17.70
CA GLN A 218 24.42 -14.94 16.77
C GLN A 218 23.46 -16.00 16.24
N ARG A 219 22.20 -15.87 16.60
CA ARG A 219 21.10 -16.57 15.93
C ARG A 219 20.96 -15.91 14.56
N ALA A 220 21.05 -16.68 13.50
CA ALA A 220 20.81 -16.24 12.14
C ALA A 220 19.46 -15.48 12.03
N PRO A 221 19.38 -14.41 11.21
CA PRO A 221 18.14 -13.68 11.02
C PRO A 221 17.11 -14.65 10.42
N ARG A 222 16.00 -14.86 11.14
CA ARG A 222 14.81 -15.46 10.56
C ARG A 222 14.32 -14.47 9.52
N GLN A 223 14.39 -14.87 8.26
CA GLN A 223 13.65 -14.23 7.19
C GLN A 223 12.17 -14.18 7.61
N ALA A 224 11.65 -12.98 7.83
CA ALA A 224 10.23 -12.71 7.86
C ALA A 224 9.74 -12.75 6.40
N GLY A 225 9.65 -13.94 5.83
CA GLY A 225 8.86 -14.19 4.64
C GLY A 225 7.40 -14.09 5.05
N GLY A 226 6.56 -13.45 4.23
CA GLY A 226 5.11 -13.61 4.31
C GLY A 226 4.79 -15.10 4.47
N ALA A 227 3.68 -15.43 5.14
CA ALA A 227 3.32 -16.80 5.50
C ALA A 227 3.41 -17.72 4.27
N ALA A 228 4.64 -18.14 3.95
CA ALA A 228 4.92 -19.18 3.00
C ALA A 228 4.42 -20.46 3.65
N ALA A 229 3.60 -21.20 2.92
CA ALA A 229 3.17 -22.53 3.26
C ALA A 229 4.40 -23.33 3.77
N THR A 230 4.50 -23.54 5.08
CA THR A 230 5.57 -24.32 5.66
C THR A 230 5.08 -25.78 5.72
N GLY A 231 5.58 -26.61 4.83
CA GLY A 231 5.19 -28.00 4.74
C GLY A 231 3.92 -28.23 3.92
N ASP A 232 3.01 -29.04 4.42
CA ASP A 232 1.81 -29.49 3.69
C ASP A 232 0.63 -28.50 3.78
N VAL A 233 0.65 -27.56 4.72
CA VAL A 233 -0.48 -26.66 5.00
C VAL A 233 -0.54 -25.52 3.99
N LEU A 234 -1.68 -25.38 3.30
CA LEU A 234 -2.04 -24.21 2.50
C LEU A 234 -2.83 -23.24 3.38
N ALA A 235 -2.27 -22.07 3.62
CA ALA A 235 -2.89 -21.02 4.44
C ALA A 235 -3.47 -19.88 3.58
N ALA A 236 -4.49 -19.20 4.11
CA ALA A 236 -5.08 -18.06 3.46
C ALA A 236 -4.07 -16.89 3.37
N PRO A 237 -3.80 -16.34 2.19
CA PRO A 237 -2.83 -15.24 2.03
C PRO A 237 -3.35 -13.92 2.62
N MET A 238 -4.64 -13.79 2.79
CA MET A 238 -5.32 -12.60 3.25
C MET A 238 -6.65 -12.96 3.91
N GLN A 239 -7.23 -12.00 4.65
CA GLN A 239 -8.60 -12.12 5.14
C GLN A 239 -9.58 -11.89 3.98
N GLY A 240 -10.63 -12.72 3.89
CA GLY A 240 -11.66 -12.57 2.87
C GLY A 240 -12.82 -13.54 3.07
N THR A 241 -13.81 -13.44 2.19
CA THR A 241 -14.95 -14.38 2.10
C THR A 241 -14.67 -15.40 0.99
N VAL A 242 -14.86 -16.68 1.27
CA VAL A 242 -14.73 -17.74 0.25
C VAL A 242 -15.92 -17.67 -0.71
N ILE A 243 -15.67 -17.29 -1.97
CA ILE A 243 -16.74 -17.28 -2.99
C ILE A 243 -16.94 -18.68 -3.53
N LYS A 244 -15.86 -19.39 -3.80
CA LYS A 244 -15.88 -20.69 -4.47
C LYS A 244 -14.77 -21.58 -3.93
N VAL A 245 -15.09 -22.84 -3.68
CA VAL A 245 -14.13 -23.90 -3.46
C VAL A 245 -14.09 -24.75 -4.75
N ALA A 246 -12.89 -24.88 -5.36
CA ALA A 246 -12.73 -25.51 -6.67
C ALA A 246 -12.31 -26.99 -6.56
N VAL A 247 -11.98 -27.46 -5.36
CA VAL A 247 -11.49 -28.82 -5.10
C VAL A 247 -12.34 -29.53 -4.05
N SER A 248 -12.21 -30.86 -3.98
CA SER A 248 -12.85 -31.71 -2.97
C SER A 248 -11.80 -32.40 -2.09
N GLU A 249 -12.22 -32.81 -0.90
CA GLU A 249 -11.41 -33.66 -0.01
C GLU A 249 -10.94 -34.92 -0.74
N GLY A 250 -9.65 -35.24 -0.66
CA GLY A 250 -9.04 -36.38 -1.33
C GLY A 250 -8.72 -36.18 -2.81
N GLN A 251 -8.96 -35.02 -3.39
CA GLN A 251 -8.65 -34.72 -4.78
C GLN A 251 -7.15 -34.53 -4.99
N GLN A 252 -6.60 -35.09 -6.09
CA GLN A 252 -5.24 -34.83 -6.53
C GLN A 252 -5.18 -33.47 -7.26
N VAL A 253 -4.14 -32.68 -6.95
CA VAL A 253 -3.88 -31.39 -7.55
C VAL A 253 -2.41 -31.27 -7.97
N ALA A 254 -2.16 -30.53 -9.04
CA ALA A 254 -0.82 -30.11 -9.43
C ALA A 254 -0.46 -28.75 -8.77
N ALA A 255 0.83 -28.45 -8.68
CA ALA A 255 1.25 -27.12 -8.24
C ALA A 255 0.69 -26.04 -9.19
N GLY A 256 0.03 -25.02 -8.63
CA GLY A 256 -0.63 -23.97 -9.39
C GLY A 256 -2.12 -24.20 -9.66
N ASP A 257 -2.67 -25.38 -9.39
CA ASP A 257 -4.10 -25.62 -9.55
C ASP A 257 -4.94 -24.79 -8.56
N LEU A 258 -6.10 -24.31 -9.02
CA LEU A 258 -7.00 -23.51 -8.22
C LEU A 258 -7.64 -24.33 -7.09
N ILE A 259 -7.43 -23.91 -5.85
CA ILE A 259 -8.04 -24.53 -4.67
C ILE A 259 -9.35 -23.82 -4.30
N LEU A 260 -9.32 -22.51 -4.17
CA LEU A 260 -10.50 -21.69 -3.88
C LEU A 260 -10.32 -20.26 -4.37
N VAL A 261 -11.41 -19.49 -4.37
CA VAL A 261 -11.40 -18.05 -4.64
C VAL A 261 -11.88 -17.32 -3.39
N LEU A 262 -11.05 -16.38 -2.92
CA LEU A 262 -11.39 -15.43 -1.85
C LEU A 262 -11.86 -14.12 -2.45
N GLU A 263 -12.86 -13.49 -1.84
CA GLU A 263 -13.21 -12.10 -2.09
C GLU A 263 -12.82 -11.24 -0.90
N ALA A 264 -12.13 -10.15 -1.18
CA ALA A 264 -11.94 -9.06 -0.24
C ALA A 264 -11.95 -7.74 -0.99
N MET A 265 -12.59 -6.73 -0.41
CA MET A 265 -12.68 -5.38 -0.99
C MET A 265 -13.16 -5.38 -2.46
N LYS A 266 -14.14 -6.25 -2.78
CA LYS A 266 -14.69 -6.46 -4.13
C LYS A 266 -13.69 -6.98 -5.18
N MET A 267 -12.56 -7.52 -4.73
CA MET A 267 -11.58 -8.18 -5.59
C MET A 267 -11.58 -9.69 -5.34
N GLU A 268 -11.64 -10.45 -6.41
CA GLU A 268 -11.54 -11.91 -6.36
C GLU A 268 -10.07 -12.32 -6.44
N GLN A 269 -9.61 -13.09 -5.45
CA GLN A 269 -8.25 -13.58 -5.38
C GLN A 269 -8.22 -15.11 -5.45
N PRO A 270 -7.63 -15.69 -6.50
CA PRO A 270 -7.43 -17.14 -6.57
C PRO A 270 -6.36 -17.57 -5.57
N VAL A 271 -6.65 -18.63 -4.83
CA VAL A 271 -5.69 -19.32 -3.98
C VAL A 271 -5.37 -20.65 -4.64
N ASN A 272 -4.11 -20.80 -5.06
CA ASN A 272 -3.66 -21.94 -5.82
C ASN A 272 -2.83 -22.89 -4.96
N ALA A 273 -2.77 -24.16 -5.37
CA ALA A 273 -1.94 -25.18 -4.75
C ALA A 273 -0.44 -24.78 -4.80
N HIS A 274 0.23 -24.75 -3.67
CA HIS A 274 1.66 -24.41 -3.58
C HIS A 274 2.60 -25.57 -3.99
N LYS A 275 2.07 -26.79 -4.02
CA LYS A 275 2.75 -28.01 -4.49
C LYS A 275 1.75 -28.99 -5.09
N ALA A 276 2.24 -30.02 -5.78
CA ALA A 276 1.42 -31.16 -6.20
C ALA A 276 1.15 -32.09 -5.01
N GLY A 277 0.01 -32.76 -4.98
CA GLY A 277 -0.34 -33.72 -3.94
C GLY A 277 -1.84 -33.94 -3.84
N THR A 278 -2.27 -34.53 -2.73
CA THR A 278 -3.68 -34.84 -2.42
C THR A 278 -4.21 -33.87 -1.37
N VAL A 279 -5.34 -33.25 -1.65
CA VAL A 279 -6.04 -32.32 -0.73
C VAL A 279 -6.56 -33.09 0.48
N ALA A 280 -6.19 -32.68 1.68
CA ALA A 280 -6.65 -33.26 2.95
C ALA A 280 -7.03 -32.14 3.94
N GLY A 281 -8.00 -32.42 4.82
CA GLY A 281 -8.40 -31.50 5.86
C GLY A 281 -8.97 -30.19 5.33
N LEU A 282 -9.75 -30.21 4.26
CA LEU A 282 -10.37 -29.04 3.64
C LEU A 282 -11.39 -28.41 4.60
N THR A 283 -11.02 -27.26 5.21
CA THR A 283 -11.87 -26.55 6.19
C THR A 283 -12.69 -25.43 5.56
N ALA A 284 -12.30 -24.94 4.39
CA ALA A 284 -12.93 -23.82 3.72
C ALA A 284 -14.32 -24.19 3.15
N GLN A 285 -15.31 -23.35 3.39
CA GLN A 285 -16.67 -23.47 2.84
C GLN A 285 -17.06 -22.19 2.12
N ALA A 286 -17.78 -22.31 1.01
CA ALA A 286 -18.30 -21.15 0.29
C ALA A 286 -19.23 -20.31 1.20
N GLY A 287 -19.05 -19.00 1.20
CA GLY A 287 -19.74 -18.05 2.06
C GLY A 287 -19.10 -17.84 3.44
N ALA A 288 -18.10 -18.63 3.83
CA ALA A 288 -17.40 -18.46 5.10
C ALA A 288 -16.31 -17.37 5.01
N THR A 289 -16.11 -16.61 6.10
CA THR A 289 -15.02 -15.66 6.21
C THR A 289 -13.77 -16.38 6.77
N ILE A 290 -12.64 -16.17 6.13
CA ILE A 290 -11.34 -16.71 6.53
C ILE A 290 -10.41 -15.54 6.90
N THR A 291 -9.66 -15.68 8.00
CA THR A 291 -8.64 -14.71 8.41
C THR A 291 -7.30 -15.02 7.73
N SER A 292 -6.47 -13.99 7.54
CA SER A 292 -5.10 -14.18 7.00
C SER A 292 -4.31 -15.18 7.85
N GLY A 293 -3.62 -16.11 7.20
CA GLY A 293 -2.84 -17.16 7.84
C GLY A 293 -3.65 -18.36 8.35
N ALA A 294 -4.99 -18.35 8.27
CA ALA A 294 -5.79 -19.51 8.63
C ALA A 294 -5.58 -20.66 7.64
N ALA A 295 -5.50 -21.90 8.14
CA ALA A 295 -5.35 -23.08 7.30
C ALA A 295 -6.59 -23.30 6.45
N ILE A 296 -6.41 -23.49 5.14
CA ILE A 296 -7.45 -23.81 4.16
C ILE A 296 -7.55 -25.32 4.01
N CYS A 297 -6.44 -25.96 3.74
CA CYS A 297 -6.30 -27.42 3.61
C CYS A 297 -4.83 -27.82 3.78
N GLU A 298 -4.56 -29.12 3.81
CA GLU A 298 -3.23 -29.71 3.65
C GLU A 298 -3.10 -30.30 2.24
N ILE A 299 -1.92 -30.21 1.64
CA ILE A 299 -1.61 -30.88 0.38
C ILE A 299 -0.52 -31.92 0.70
N LYS A 300 -0.92 -33.20 0.76
CA LYS A 300 -0.05 -34.34 1.10
C LYS A 300 0.46 -35.03 -0.14
N ASP A 301 1.73 -35.47 -0.10
CA ASP A 301 2.36 -36.21 -1.18
C ASP A 301 1.70 -37.58 -1.41
#